data_48156a0e947dd624968b978f86458bb1
#
_entry.id   48156a0e947dd624968b978f86458bb1
#
_cell.length_a   1.000
_cell.length_b   1.000
_cell.length_c   1.000
_cell.angle_alpha   90.00
_cell.angle_beta   90.00
_cell.angle_gamma   90.00
#
_symmetry.space_group_name_H-M   'P 1'
#
loop_
_entity.id
_entity.type
_entity.pdbx_description
1 polymer ?
#
loop_
_entity_poly.entity_id
_entity_poly.type
_entity_poly.pdbx_seq_one_letter_code
_entity_poly.pdbx_strand_id
1 'polypeptide(L)'
;MKFKLKKDMRKIKFLAMVMVSAMAMVSCGGGDKPAESGDATASTETSSTTEAAAPAEASKDGIGKFTSANFDGKDAFDAALAAKGKEIVDVKCTSCHNMTEERKVGPGWKGVTDRRSAAWVLNFIMNPQPMIDSDPQAKALFEEFLTPMPNQNLTEDDAKAIYMYMRELDGKK
;
A
#
# COMPACT_ATOMS: atom_id res chain seq x y z
N MET A 1 -11.99 11.70 47.01
CA MET A 1 -13.28 11.82 46.30
C MET A 1 -13.47 10.63 45.39
N LYS A 2 -14.39 9.72 45.71
CA LYS A 2 -14.65 8.47 44.97
C LYS A 2 -15.72 8.70 43.95
N PHE A 3 -15.38 8.70 42.63
CA PHE A 3 -16.39 8.72 41.59
C PHE A 3 -16.88 7.30 41.32
N LYS A 4 -18.13 7.08 41.65
CA LYS A 4 -18.89 5.86 41.31
C LYS A 4 -19.28 5.91 39.85
N LEU A 5 -18.70 5.07 39.00
CA LEU A 5 -19.21 4.86 37.65
C LEU A 5 -20.46 3.98 37.72
N LYS A 6 -21.58 4.56 37.36
CA LYS A 6 -22.88 3.88 37.27
C LYS A 6 -22.93 3.14 35.91
N LYS A 7 -22.99 1.82 36.03
CA LYS A 7 -23.13 0.87 34.91
C LYS A 7 -24.60 0.86 34.46
N ASP A 8 -24.93 1.59 33.42
CA ASP A 8 -26.24 1.49 32.77
C ASP A 8 -26.18 0.51 31.59
N MET A 9 -26.58 -0.72 31.88
CA MET A 9 -26.90 -1.72 30.86
C MET A 9 -28.32 -1.49 30.37
N ARG A 10 -28.48 -0.84 29.21
CA ARG A 10 -29.75 -0.85 28.48
C ARG A 10 -29.77 -2.01 27.50
N LYS A 11 -30.60 -2.98 27.85
CA LYS A 11 -30.97 -4.10 27.00
C LYS A 11 -31.80 -3.58 25.83
N ILE A 12 -31.22 -3.55 24.63
CA ILE A 12 -31.98 -3.35 23.40
C ILE A 12 -32.42 -4.72 22.91
N LYS A 13 -33.74 -4.95 22.97
CA LYS A 13 -34.38 -6.14 22.41
C LYS A 13 -34.35 -6.05 20.91
N PHE A 14 -33.74 -7.04 20.28
CA PHE A 14 -33.84 -7.26 18.85
C PHE A 14 -35.23 -7.74 18.48
N LEU A 15 -35.95 -6.95 17.69
CA LEU A 15 -37.16 -7.36 17.00
C LEU A 15 -36.76 -7.92 15.64
N ALA A 16 -36.95 -9.23 15.51
CA ALA A 16 -36.76 -9.93 14.24
C ALA A 16 -37.88 -9.50 13.25
N MET A 17 -37.50 -9.05 12.08
CA MET A 17 -38.42 -8.91 10.97
C MET A 17 -37.89 -9.68 9.76
N VAL A 18 -38.45 -10.87 9.63
CA VAL A 18 -38.31 -11.76 8.47
C VAL A 18 -39.16 -11.14 7.35
N MET A 19 -38.55 -10.77 6.25
CA MET A 19 -39.24 -10.57 4.97
C MET A 19 -38.64 -11.52 3.95
N VAL A 20 -39.43 -12.54 3.69
CA VAL A 20 -39.35 -13.44 2.54
C VAL A 20 -39.88 -12.70 1.31
N SER A 21 -39.06 -12.60 0.26
CA SER A 21 -39.55 -12.31 -1.09
C SER A 21 -38.79 -13.16 -2.10
N ALA A 22 -39.50 -14.19 -2.55
CA ALA A 22 -39.16 -14.97 -3.73
C ALA A 22 -39.69 -14.24 -4.98
N MET A 23 -38.87 -14.13 -6.04
CA MET A 23 -39.30 -13.95 -7.42
C MET A 23 -38.15 -14.42 -8.33
N ALA A 24 -38.23 -15.60 -8.83
CA ALA A 24 -38.79 -15.99 -10.10
C ALA A 24 -37.88 -15.69 -11.30
N MET A 25 -37.43 -16.78 -11.90
CA MET A 25 -36.70 -16.97 -13.15
C MET A 25 -37.37 -16.31 -14.35
N VAL A 26 -36.57 -15.77 -15.26
CA VAL A 26 -36.88 -15.87 -16.70
C VAL A 26 -35.58 -16.20 -17.44
N SER A 27 -35.64 -17.36 -18.06
CA SER A 27 -34.76 -17.93 -19.07
C SER A 27 -35.15 -17.38 -20.45
N CYS A 28 -34.20 -17.23 -21.34
CA CYS A 28 -34.21 -17.41 -22.81
C CYS A 28 -33.06 -16.58 -23.37
N GLY A 29 -32.11 -17.03 -24.14
CA GLY A 29 -32.14 -18.08 -25.15
C GLY A 29 -31.37 -17.57 -26.34
N GLY A 30 -30.35 -18.30 -26.75
CA GLY A 30 -30.07 -18.67 -28.13
C GLY A 30 -29.40 -17.65 -29.05
N GLY A 31 -28.36 -18.13 -29.74
CA GLY A 31 -28.17 -17.86 -31.15
C GLY A 31 -26.75 -17.35 -31.51
N ASP A 32 -25.95 -18.30 -31.87
CA ASP A 32 -25.25 -18.52 -33.15
C ASP A 32 -24.08 -17.59 -33.53
N LYS A 33 -22.94 -18.28 -33.69
CA LYS A 33 -21.79 -18.01 -34.56
C LYS A 33 -22.23 -18.19 -36.06
N PRO A 34 -21.55 -17.62 -37.09
CA PRO A 34 -20.14 -17.90 -37.35
C PRO A 34 -19.31 -16.78 -38.03
N ALA A 35 -17.99 -16.94 -37.95
CA ALA A 35 -16.87 -16.83 -38.88
C ALA A 35 -16.92 -15.86 -40.08
N GLU A 36 -15.84 -15.09 -40.31
CA GLU A 36 -14.81 -15.26 -41.37
C GLU A 36 -13.97 -14.01 -41.52
N SER A 37 -12.67 -14.17 -41.39
CA SER A 37 -11.62 -14.07 -42.42
C SER A 37 -11.26 -12.69 -42.99
N GLY A 38 -9.96 -12.41 -42.96
CA GLY A 38 -9.22 -11.53 -43.86
C GLY A 38 -8.66 -10.30 -43.17
N ASP A 39 -7.48 -9.88 -43.26
CA ASP A 39 -6.33 -10.12 -44.11
C ASP A 39 -5.12 -9.41 -43.51
N ALA A 40 -3.94 -9.91 -43.82
CA ALA A 40 -2.65 -9.42 -43.37
C ALA A 40 -2.31 -8.05 -43.91
N THR A 41 -1.72 -7.20 -43.09
CA THR A 41 -0.71 -6.23 -43.58
C THR A 41 0.44 -6.16 -42.61
N ALA A 42 1.56 -6.61 -43.06
CA ALA A 42 2.88 -6.51 -42.45
C ALA A 42 3.30 -5.04 -42.39
N SER A 43 3.82 -4.62 -41.29
CA SER A 43 4.73 -3.46 -41.21
C SER A 43 5.74 -3.65 -40.10
N THR A 44 6.92 -4.00 -40.55
CA THR A 44 8.24 -3.55 -40.14
C THR A 44 8.62 -3.64 -38.66
N GLU A 45 9.43 -4.68 -38.42
CA GLU A 45 10.32 -4.80 -37.30
C GLU A 45 11.20 -3.55 -37.15
N THR A 46 11.07 -2.92 -35.97
CA THR A 46 12.20 -2.18 -35.42
C THR A 46 12.64 -2.96 -34.21
N SER A 47 13.64 -3.78 -34.43
CA SER A 47 14.41 -4.46 -33.39
C SER A 47 15.06 -3.42 -32.49
N SER A 48 14.40 -3.08 -31.39
CA SER A 48 15.07 -2.49 -30.25
C SER A 48 15.53 -3.65 -29.39
N THR A 49 16.81 -3.99 -29.53
CA THR A 49 17.53 -4.88 -28.64
C THR A 49 17.45 -4.32 -27.23
N THR A 50 16.45 -4.75 -26.49
CA THR A 50 16.43 -4.59 -25.04
C THR A 50 17.36 -5.67 -24.52
N GLU A 51 18.57 -5.27 -24.25
CA GLU A 51 19.56 -5.98 -23.45
C GLU A 51 18.83 -6.51 -22.21
N ALA A 52 18.73 -7.82 -22.11
CA ALA A 52 18.21 -8.49 -20.93
C ALA A 52 19.13 -8.14 -19.78
N ALA A 53 18.77 -7.12 -19.02
CA ALA A 53 19.41 -6.83 -17.75
C ALA A 53 19.33 -8.09 -16.90
N ALA A 54 20.49 -8.60 -16.49
CA ALA A 54 20.65 -9.64 -15.48
C ALA A 54 19.73 -9.30 -14.28
N PRO A 55 19.22 -10.32 -13.54
CA PRO A 55 18.39 -10.05 -12.37
C PRO A 55 19.17 -9.12 -11.46
N ALA A 56 18.70 -7.86 -11.39
CA ALA A 56 19.29 -6.86 -10.53
C ALA A 56 19.23 -7.44 -9.11
N GLU A 57 20.38 -7.63 -8.50
CA GLU A 57 20.46 -7.93 -7.07
C GLU A 57 19.55 -6.93 -6.37
N ALA A 58 18.61 -7.44 -5.54
CA ALA A 58 17.58 -6.62 -4.91
C ALA A 58 18.24 -5.40 -4.27
N SER A 59 18.06 -4.24 -4.89
CA SER A 59 18.69 -3.02 -4.41
C SER A 59 18.18 -2.77 -3.01
N LYS A 60 19.08 -2.54 -2.06
CA LYS A 60 18.74 -2.19 -0.69
C LYS A 60 17.78 -0.99 -0.63
N ASP A 61 17.81 -0.15 -1.64
CA ASP A 61 17.05 1.09 -1.75
C ASP A 61 15.78 0.97 -2.59
N GLY A 62 15.52 -0.21 -3.20
CA GLY A 62 14.38 -0.42 -4.08
C GLY A 62 14.49 0.31 -5.40
N ILE A 63 13.36 0.53 -6.06
CA ILE A 63 13.24 1.17 -7.37
C ILE A 63 12.70 2.59 -7.21
N GLY A 64 13.45 3.59 -7.59
CA GLY A 64 12.99 4.97 -7.52
C GLY A 64 14.14 5.98 -7.48
N LYS A 65 13.82 7.23 -7.18
CA LYS A 65 14.78 8.33 -7.17
C LYS A 65 15.61 8.46 -5.89
N PHE A 66 15.17 7.84 -4.81
CA PHE A 66 15.91 7.84 -3.56
C PHE A 66 16.92 6.70 -3.53
N THR A 67 18.12 7.02 -3.08
CA THR A 67 19.18 6.08 -2.84
C THR A 67 19.78 6.36 -1.46
N SER A 68 20.45 5.41 -0.86
CA SER A 68 21.14 5.62 0.41
C SER A 68 22.24 6.71 0.32
N ALA A 69 22.63 7.09 -0.90
CA ALA A 69 23.58 8.19 -1.12
C ALA A 69 22.92 9.57 -1.05
N ASN A 70 21.64 9.70 -1.42
CA ASN A 70 20.92 10.97 -1.41
C ASN A 70 19.88 11.08 -0.28
N PHE A 71 19.51 9.97 0.34
CA PHE A 71 18.64 9.94 1.51
C PHE A 71 18.88 8.67 2.33
N ASP A 72 19.72 8.76 3.34
CA ASP A 72 20.06 7.63 4.23
C ASP A 72 19.20 7.59 5.52
N GLY A 73 18.36 8.60 5.73
CA GLY A 73 17.45 8.69 6.88
C GLY A 73 18.14 8.98 8.22
N LYS A 74 19.40 9.44 8.18
CA LYS A 74 20.19 9.76 9.39
C LYS A 74 20.16 11.23 9.78
N ASP A 75 19.39 12.05 9.07
CA ASP A 75 19.18 13.43 9.45
C ASP A 75 18.79 13.56 10.92
N ALA A 76 19.14 14.69 11.54
CA ALA A 76 18.71 14.96 12.90
C ALA A 76 17.18 14.81 13.03
N PHE A 77 16.73 14.23 14.14
CA PHE A 77 15.30 14.07 14.36
C PHE A 77 14.62 15.44 14.48
N ASP A 78 13.60 15.66 13.67
CA ASP A 78 12.77 16.87 13.68
C ASP A 78 11.35 16.51 14.14
N ALA A 79 11.01 16.96 15.35
CA ALA A 79 9.72 16.68 15.96
C ALA A 79 8.57 17.40 15.23
N ALA A 80 8.80 18.58 14.64
CA ALA A 80 7.79 19.29 13.89
C ALA A 80 7.50 18.57 12.56
N LEU A 81 8.54 18.09 11.91
CA LEU A 81 8.40 17.29 10.70
C LEU A 81 7.70 15.94 10.99
N ALA A 82 8.03 15.30 12.11
CA ALA A 82 7.35 14.07 12.54
C ALA A 82 5.85 14.32 12.84
N ALA A 83 5.50 15.43 13.47
CA ALA A 83 4.11 15.81 13.73
C ALA A 83 3.35 16.03 12.41
N LYS A 84 3.94 16.73 11.44
CA LYS A 84 3.36 16.85 10.08
C LYS A 84 3.17 15.48 9.43
N GLY A 85 4.16 14.60 9.53
CA GLY A 85 4.07 13.22 9.02
C GLY A 85 2.90 12.46 9.64
N LYS A 86 2.72 12.59 10.96
CA LYS A 86 1.58 11.98 11.67
C LYS A 86 0.23 12.44 11.12
N GLU A 87 0.04 13.74 10.90
CA GLU A 87 -1.20 14.28 10.34
C GLU A 87 -1.51 13.68 8.96
N ILE A 88 -0.50 13.55 8.09
CA ILE A 88 -0.65 12.94 6.77
C ILE A 88 -1.03 11.46 6.92
N VAL A 89 -0.36 10.74 7.80
CA VAL A 89 -0.59 9.32 8.08
C VAL A 89 -2.00 9.07 8.59
N ASP A 90 -2.47 9.88 9.53
CA ASP A 90 -3.82 9.76 10.09
C ASP A 90 -4.91 9.82 9.02
N VAL A 91 -4.69 10.61 7.95
CA VAL A 91 -5.65 10.77 6.85
C VAL A 91 -5.49 9.73 5.75
N LYS A 92 -4.24 9.42 5.37
CA LYS A 92 -3.95 8.65 4.15
C LYS A 92 -3.60 7.18 4.39
N CYS A 93 -3.14 6.82 5.59
CA CYS A 93 -2.49 5.51 5.80
C CYS A 93 -3.23 4.63 6.81
N THR A 94 -3.86 5.20 7.83
CA THR A 94 -4.46 4.45 8.95
C THR A 94 -5.66 3.60 8.55
N SER A 95 -6.27 3.84 7.40
CA SER A 95 -7.32 2.96 6.86
C SER A 95 -6.81 1.54 6.61
N CYS A 96 -5.55 1.41 6.19
CA CYS A 96 -4.94 0.15 5.79
C CYS A 96 -3.78 -0.31 6.70
N HIS A 97 -3.14 0.58 7.45
CA HIS A 97 -2.00 0.28 8.29
C HIS A 97 -2.27 0.57 9.76
N ASN A 98 -1.81 -0.32 10.64
CA ASN A 98 -1.68 -0.02 12.06
C ASN A 98 -0.31 0.59 12.36
N MET A 99 -0.26 1.49 13.34
CA MET A 99 1.00 2.11 13.81
C MET A 99 1.72 1.21 14.83
N THR A 100 1.21 0.02 15.06
CA THR A 100 1.77 -1.06 15.86
C THR A 100 2.42 -2.12 14.96
N GLU A 101 2.82 -3.26 15.50
CA GLU A 101 3.27 -4.43 14.74
C GLU A 101 2.11 -5.21 14.09
N GLU A 102 0.89 -4.95 14.53
CA GLU A 102 -0.29 -5.69 14.10
C GLU A 102 -0.65 -5.42 12.63
N ARG A 103 -0.91 -6.50 11.92
CA ARG A 103 -1.44 -6.48 10.55
C ARG A 103 -2.86 -5.89 10.53
N LYS A 104 -3.18 -5.14 9.48
CA LYS A 104 -4.53 -4.70 9.14
C LYS A 104 -4.85 -5.16 7.70
N VAL A 105 -5.04 -4.26 6.76
CA VAL A 105 -5.05 -4.59 5.32
C VAL A 105 -3.62 -4.77 4.83
N GLY A 106 -2.73 -3.88 5.26
CA GLY A 106 -1.30 -3.92 5.03
C GLY A 106 -0.52 -4.26 6.31
N PRO A 107 0.82 -4.27 6.23
CA PRO A 107 1.68 -4.54 7.37
C PRO A 107 1.60 -3.45 8.45
N GLY A 108 1.83 -3.85 9.69
CA GLY A 108 2.07 -2.91 10.78
C GLY A 108 3.38 -2.14 10.60
N TRP A 109 3.40 -0.88 11.04
CA TRP A 109 4.52 0.02 10.79
C TRP A 109 5.63 -0.04 11.83
N LYS A 110 5.32 -0.46 13.07
CA LYS A 110 6.33 -0.57 14.12
C LYS A 110 7.53 -1.40 13.67
N GLY A 111 8.74 -0.87 13.84
CA GLY A 111 9.99 -1.50 13.43
C GLY A 111 10.31 -1.39 11.93
N VAL A 112 9.53 -0.63 11.14
CA VAL A 112 9.77 -0.52 9.69
C VAL A 112 11.12 0.10 9.37
N THR A 113 11.58 1.07 10.17
CA THR A 113 12.87 1.73 9.97
C THR A 113 14.08 0.88 10.38
N ASP A 114 13.84 -0.28 11.00
CA ASP A 114 14.86 -1.31 11.24
C ASP A 114 14.93 -2.32 10.11
N ARG A 115 13.78 -2.59 9.48
CA ARG A 115 13.66 -3.62 8.44
C ARG A 115 13.96 -3.12 7.03
N ARG A 116 13.84 -1.81 6.79
CA ARG A 116 13.97 -1.19 5.46
C ARG A 116 14.88 0.02 5.49
N SER A 117 15.63 0.24 4.42
CA SER A 117 16.36 1.51 4.27
C SER A 117 15.39 2.69 4.12
N ALA A 118 15.85 3.87 4.49
CA ALA A 118 15.06 5.08 4.32
C ALA A 118 14.67 5.32 2.86
N ALA A 119 15.63 5.16 1.95
CA ALA A 119 15.40 5.28 0.51
C ALA A 119 14.34 4.29 0.01
N TRP A 120 14.40 3.03 0.45
CA TRP A 120 13.39 2.03 0.08
C TRP A 120 11.99 2.44 0.53
N VAL A 121 11.84 2.92 1.77
CA VAL A 121 10.55 3.37 2.30
C VAL A 121 10.01 4.53 1.48
N LEU A 122 10.84 5.55 1.18
CA LEU A 122 10.40 6.70 0.41
C LEU A 122 9.99 6.31 -1.02
N ASN A 123 10.78 5.48 -1.68
CA ASN A 123 10.46 4.99 -3.03
C ASN A 123 9.13 4.23 -3.03
N PHE A 124 8.92 3.35 -2.03
CA PHE A 124 7.71 2.55 -1.96
C PHE A 124 6.45 3.37 -1.69
N ILE A 125 6.47 4.27 -0.71
CA ILE A 125 5.28 5.06 -0.36
C ILE A 125 4.93 6.11 -1.43
N MET A 126 5.91 6.58 -2.19
CA MET A 126 5.67 7.55 -3.27
C MET A 126 5.19 6.92 -4.56
N ASN A 127 5.68 5.74 -4.91
CA ASN A 127 5.32 5.06 -6.14
C ASN A 127 5.32 3.53 -5.96
N PRO A 128 4.27 2.96 -5.36
CA PRO A 128 4.24 1.55 -5.01
C PRO A 128 4.33 0.59 -6.20
N GLN A 129 3.65 0.90 -7.32
CA GLN A 129 3.51 -0.05 -8.42
C GLN A 129 4.83 -0.49 -9.05
N PRO A 130 5.75 0.40 -9.46
CA PRO A 130 7.06 -0.03 -9.97
C PRO A 130 7.88 -0.83 -8.95
N MET A 131 7.70 -0.54 -7.66
CA MET A 131 8.34 -1.32 -6.61
C MET A 131 7.77 -2.74 -6.56
N ILE A 132 6.44 -2.90 -6.58
CA ILE A 132 5.76 -4.20 -6.60
C ILE A 132 6.16 -5.01 -7.84
N ASP A 133 6.29 -4.36 -8.99
CA ASP A 133 6.61 -5.03 -10.25
C ASP A 133 8.07 -5.52 -10.32
N SER A 134 8.99 -4.80 -9.70
CA SER A 134 10.42 -4.99 -9.96
C SER A 134 11.31 -5.18 -8.72
N ASP A 135 10.87 -4.77 -7.53
CA ASP A 135 11.63 -4.97 -6.29
C ASP A 135 11.21 -6.26 -5.61
N PRO A 136 12.12 -7.22 -5.36
CA PRO A 136 11.77 -8.50 -4.77
C PRO A 136 11.14 -8.39 -3.37
N GLN A 137 11.52 -7.40 -2.58
CA GLN A 137 10.97 -7.21 -1.23
C GLN A 137 9.55 -6.66 -1.27
N ALA A 138 9.27 -5.73 -2.19
CA ALA A 138 7.93 -5.19 -2.40
C ALA A 138 6.99 -6.25 -3.01
N LYS A 139 7.51 -7.06 -3.92
CA LYS A 139 6.78 -8.19 -4.52
C LYS A 139 6.41 -9.24 -3.46
N ALA A 140 7.35 -9.60 -2.58
CA ALA A 140 7.06 -10.52 -1.48
C ALA A 140 5.97 -9.98 -0.53
N LEU A 141 5.97 -8.68 -0.24
CA LEU A 141 4.88 -8.05 0.52
C LEU A 141 3.54 -8.15 -0.23
N PHE A 142 3.52 -7.92 -1.53
CA PHE A 142 2.30 -8.07 -2.31
C PHE A 142 1.78 -9.52 -2.31
N GLU A 143 2.67 -10.49 -2.42
CA GLU A 143 2.31 -11.92 -2.35
C GLU A 143 1.77 -12.31 -0.97
N GLU A 144 2.28 -11.71 0.10
CA GLU A 144 1.81 -11.96 1.47
C GLU A 144 0.45 -11.31 1.75
N PHE A 145 0.26 -10.06 1.31
CA PHE A 145 -0.94 -9.28 1.65
C PHE A 145 -2.05 -9.36 0.61
N LEU A 146 -1.75 -9.80 -0.63
CA LEU A 146 -2.66 -9.96 -1.76
C LEU A 146 -3.46 -8.68 -2.10
N THR A 147 -2.97 -7.54 -1.65
CA THR A 147 -3.59 -6.24 -1.84
C THR A 147 -2.51 -5.23 -2.21
N PRO A 148 -2.52 -4.65 -3.40
CA PRO A 148 -1.55 -3.65 -3.78
C PRO A 148 -1.79 -2.36 -2.97
N MET A 149 -0.71 -1.72 -2.54
CA MET A 149 -0.78 -0.40 -1.95
C MET A 149 -1.11 0.62 -3.05
N PRO A 150 -2.21 1.40 -2.93
CA PRO A 150 -2.51 2.44 -3.90
C PRO A 150 -1.56 3.62 -3.76
N ASN A 151 -1.26 4.29 -4.88
CA ASN A 151 -0.46 5.53 -4.85
C ASN A 151 -1.24 6.63 -4.11
N GLN A 152 -0.61 7.21 -3.09
CA GLN A 152 -1.22 8.25 -2.25
C GLN A 152 -0.94 9.68 -2.76
N ASN A 153 -0.26 9.82 -3.92
CA ASN A 153 0.13 11.10 -4.51
C ASN A 153 0.88 11.99 -3.51
N LEU A 154 1.88 11.42 -2.87
CA LEU A 154 2.71 12.13 -1.90
C LEU A 154 3.76 12.99 -2.62
N THR A 155 3.99 14.18 -2.09
CA THR A 155 5.19 14.96 -2.42
C THR A 155 6.41 14.38 -1.71
N GLU A 156 7.61 14.79 -2.14
CA GLU A 156 8.85 14.40 -1.42
C GLU A 156 8.85 14.83 0.04
N ASP A 157 8.38 16.05 0.29
CA ASP A 157 8.32 16.60 1.64
C ASP A 157 7.32 15.83 2.51
N ASP A 158 6.20 15.38 1.92
CA ASP A 158 5.24 14.53 2.62
C ASP A 158 5.86 13.16 2.95
N ALA A 159 6.55 12.55 1.99
CA ALA A 159 7.21 11.26 2.19
C ALA A 159 8.31 11.34 3.27
N LYS A 160 9.12 12.40 3.26
CA LYS A 160 10.14 12.66 4.30
C LYS A 160 9.50 12.89 5.67
N ALA A 161 8.40 13.63 5.73
CA ALA A 161 7.66 13.85 6.97
C ALA A 161 7.09 12.53 7.53
N ILE A 162 6.50 11.70 6.67
CA ILE A 162 6.01 10.37 7.04
C ILE A 162 7.16 9.49 7.57
N TYR A 163 8.30 9.49 6.89
CA TYR A 163 9.47 8.73 7.35
C TYR A 163 9.98 9.22 8.72
N MET A 164 9.97 10.53 8.95
CA MET A 164 10.34 11.09 10.25
C MET A 164 9.38 10.61 11.37
N TYR A 165 8.08 10.52 11.07
CA TYR A 165 7.10 9.94 11.98
C TYR A 165 7.33 8.43 12.20
N MET A 166 7.70 7.67 11.17
CA MET A 166 8.09 6.26 11.33
C MET A 166 9.28 6.10 12.27
N ARG A 167 10.28 6.99 12.19
CA ARG A 167 11.40 7.01 13.14
C ARG A 167 10.94 7.28 14.57
N GLU A 168 9.97 8.18 14.74
CA GLU A 168 9.39 8.45 16.06
C GLU A 168 8.71 7.21 16.64
N LEU A 169 7.88 6.52 15.84
CA LEU A 169 7.24 5.26 16.22
C LEU A 169 8.27 4.21 16.67
N ASP A 170 9.40 4.15 16.01
CA ASP A 170 10.46 3.18 16.28
C ASP A 170 11.43 3.64 17.40
N GLY A 171 11.19 4.84 17.98
CA GLY A 171 12.02 5.38 19.06
C GLY A 171 13.36 5.95 18.61
N LYS A 172 13.54 6.21 17.32
CA LYS A 172 14.77 6.78 16.72
C LYS A 172 14.69 8.31 16.66
N LYS A 173 14.88 8.93 17.80
CA LYS A 173 14.86 10.41 17.98
C LYS A 173 16.27 10.98 18.03
#